data_11ef1bc17f977ca7fefce70ed035c81b
#
_entry.id   11ef1bc17f977ca7fefce70ed035c81b
#
_cell.length_a   1.000
_cell.length_b   1.000
_cell.length_c   1.000
_cell.angle_alpha   90.00
_cell.angle_beta   90.00
_cell.angle_gamma   90.00
#
_symmetry.space_group_name_H-M   'P 1'
#
loop_
_entity.id
_entity.type
_entity.pdbx_description
1 polymer ?
#
loop_
_entity_poly.entity_id
_entity_poly.type
_entity_poly.pdbx_seq_one_letter_code
_entity_poly.pdbx_strand_id
1 'polypeptide(L)'
;MRKINVKFDNDAGETLAGIMDMPTGEPRAFALFAHCFACSKNLHAATNISRSLTEAGFAVLRFDFTGLGQSDGEFADTTVSSNVADLLAATRFLDTEYEAPALLLGHSLGGTAVLQAAHDIPSAVAVASIGSPAEPGHVVKLIGPARETLQADGIAQVDLG
;
A
#
# COMPACT_ATOMS: atom_id res chain seq x y z
N MET A 1 3.97 -15.52 -15.62
CA MET A 1 3.37 -14.37 -14.90
C MET A 1 2.71 -13.43 -15.90
N ARG A 2 1.44 -13.05 -15.72
CA ARG A 2 0.69 -12.07 -16.52
C ARG A 2 0.44 -10.84 -15.64
N LYS A 3 0.63 -9.64 -16.17
CA LYS A 3 0.32 -8.37 -15.50
C LYS A 3 -0.97 -7.80 -16.07
N ILE A 4 -1.86 -7.35 -15.18
CA ILE A 4 -3.13 -6.72 -15.54
C ILE A 4 -3.16 -5.37 -14.81
N ASN A 5 -3.26 -4.28 -15.57
CA ASN A 5 -3.51 -2.96 -14.99
C ASN A 5 -4.96 -2.91 -14.53
N VAL A 6 -5.18 -2.46 -13.31
CA VAL A 6 -6.50 -2.33 -12.71
C VAL A 6 -6.70 -0.93 -12.15
N LYS A 7 -7.95 -0.53 -12.03
CA LYS A 7 -8.36 0.71 -11.35
C LYS A 7 -9.57 0.39 -10.48
N PHE A 8 -9.65 1.04 -9.33
CA PHE A 8 -10.78 0.92 -8.41
C PHE A 8 -10.88 2.19 -7.58
N ASP A 9 -12.07 2.50 -7.08
CA ASP A 9 -12.30 3.72 -6.32
C ASP A 9 -12.25 3.44 -4.82
N ASN A 10 -11.74 4.43 -4.07
CA ASN A 10 -11.81 4.43 -2.62
C ASN A 10 -13.09 5.15 -2.14
N ASP A 11 -13.33 5.16 -0.82
CA ASP A 11 -14.52 5.75 -0.22
C ASP A 11 -14.55 7.29 -0.30
N ALA A 12 -13.41 7.93 -0.62
CA ALA A 12 -13.32 9.37 -0.86
C ALA A 12 -13.66 9.73 -2.33
N GLY A 13 -13.86 8.74 -3.21
CA GLY A 13 -14.15 8.93 -4.63
C GLY A 13 -12.90 9.11 -5.48
N GLU A 14 -11.72 8.84 -4.94
CA GLU A 14 -10.46 8.88 -5.68
C GLU A 14 -10.21 7.54 -6.38
N THR A 15 -9.80 7.58 -7.64
CA THR A 15 -9.45 6.37 -8.39
C THR A 15 -8.02 5.93 -8.10
N LEU A 16 -7.88 4.72 -7.57
CA LEU A 16 -6.59 4.11 -7.28
C LEU A 16 -6.12 3.24 -8.44
N ALA A 17 -4.84 3.34 -8.77
CA ALA A 17 -4.21 2.60 -9.86
C ALA A 17 -3.41 1.40 -9.31
N GLY A 18 -3.71 0.20 -9.82
CA GLY A 18 -3.08 -1.04 -9.40
C GLY A 18 -2.51 -1.86 -10.56
N ILE A 19 -1.71 -2.85 -10.18
CA ILE A 19 -1.25 -3.94 -11.05
C ILE A 19 -1.55 -5.25 -10.35
N MET A 20 -2.32 -6.09 -11.01
CA MET A 20 -2.50 -7.48 -10.61
C MET A 20 -1.43 -8.34 -11.29
N ASP A 21 -0.51 -8.89 -10.53
CA ASP A 21 0.46 -9.89 -10.97
C ASP A 21 -0.15 -11.29 -10.79
N MET A 22 -0.43 -11.98 -11.90
CA MET A 22 -1.11 -13.27 -11.90
C MET A 22 -0.11 -14.41 -12.14
N PRO A 23 -0.18 -15.53 -11.39
CA PRO A 23 0.61 -16.72 -11.65
C PRO A 23 0.22 -17.41 -12.95
N THR A 24 0.96 -18.43 -13.33
CA THR A 24 0.56 -19.34 -14.40
C THR A 24 -0.42 -20.36 -13.83
N GLY A 25 -1.62 -20.44 -14.38
CA GLY A 25 -2.72 -21.27 -13.87
C GLY A 25 -3.56 -20.57 -12.79
N GLU A 26 -4.38 -21.36 -12.10
CA GLU A 26 -5.25 -20.85 -11.03
C GLU A 26 -4.44 -20.40 -9.82
N PRO A 27 -4.70 -19.20 -9.27
CA PRO A 27 -4.05 -18.74 -8.05
C PRO A 27 -4.38 -19.66 -6.86
N ARG A 28 -3.38 -19.92 -6.02
CA ARG A 28 -3.57 -20.63 -4.74
C ARG A 28 -4.25 -19.74 -3.69
N ALA A 29 -3.98 -18.45 -3.73
CA ALA A 29 -4.59 -17.39 -2.90
C ALA A 29 -4.16 -16.02 -3.45
N PHE A 30 -4.80 -14.99 -2.94
CA PHE A 30 -4.53 -13.60 -3.29
C PHE A 30 -3.74 -12.89 -2.19
N ALA A 31 -2.84 -12.01 -2.60
CA ALA A 31 -2.03 -11.18 -1.72
C ALA A 31 -2.21 -9.70 -2.08
N LEU A 32 -2.20 -8.84 -1.07
CA LEU A 32 -2.24 -7.40 -1.23
C LEU A 32 -0.92 -6.80 -0.75
N PHE A 33 -0.26 -6.00 -1.59
CA PHE A 33 1.02 -5.37 -1.27
C PHE A 33 0.89 -3.85 -1.20
N ALA A 34 1.25 -3.29 -0.05
CA ALA A 34 1.30 -1.86 0.26
C ALA A 34 2.75 -1.34 0.22
N HIS A 35 3.01 -0.34 -0.62
CA HIS A 35 4.35 0.25 -0.77
C HIS A 35 4.66 1.32 0.29
N CYS A 36 5.90 1.84 0.27
CA CYS A 36 6.37 2.87 1.19
C CYS A 36 5.89 4.28 0.79
N PHE A 37 6.11 5.25 1.72
CA PHE A 37 5.66 6.63 1.67
C PHE A 37 6.03 7.41 0.39
N ALA A 38 7.26 7.31 -0.10
CA ALA A 38 7.74 8.03 -1.29
C ALA A 38 7.90 7.12 -2.51
N CYS A 39 7.12 6.03 -2.54
CA CYS A 39 7.28 4.97 -3.52
C CYS A 39 6.04 4.86 -4.44
N SER A 40 6.05 3.85 -5.27
CA SER A 40 4.90 3.45 -6.06
C SER A 40 4.81 1.92 -6.13
N LYS A 41 3.70 1.42 -6.67
CA LYS A 41 3.52 -0.01 -6.99
C LYS A 41 4.65 -0.61 -7.84
N ASN A 42 5.46 0.23 -8.49
CA ASN A 42 6.59 -0.17 -9.35
C ASN A 42 7.94 -0.22 -8.64
N LEU A 43 8.00 0.03 -7.32
CA LEU A 43 9.22 -0.14 -6.54
C LEU A 43 9.87 -1.50 -6.81
N HIS A 44 11.19 -1.53 -7.00
CA HIS A 44 11.94 -2.76 -7.31
C HIS A 44 11.70 -3.85 -6.28
N ALA A 45 11.68 -3.51 -4.98
CA ALA A 45 11.41 -4.45 -3.91
C ALA A 45 9.99 -5.05 -4.04
N ALA A 46 8.97 -4.20 -4.23
CA ALA A 46 7.58 -4.63 -4.43
C ALA A 46 7.45 -5.56 -5.65
N THR A 47 8.09 -5.18 -6.76
CA THR A 47 8.08 -5.97 -8.00
C THR A 47 8.77 -7.33 -7.83
N ASN A 48 9.90 -7.38 -7.11
CA ASN A 48 10.63 -8.63 -6.89
C ASN A 48 9.88 -9.56 -5.93
N ILE A 49 9.32 -9.02 -4.85
CA ILE A 49 8.49 -9.78 -3.90
C ILE A 49 7.25 -10.33 -4.62
N SER A 50 6.55 -9.48 -5.38
CA SER A 50 5.38 -9.90 -6.16
C SER A 50 5.73 -11.01 -7.15
N ARG A 51 6.88 -10.93 -7.83
CA ARG A 51 7.36 -11.99 -8.72
C ARG A 51 7.57 -13.31 -7.98
N SER A 52 8.28 -13.28 -6.85
CA SER A 52 8.53 -14.49 -6.06
C SER A 52 7.23 -15.13 -5.56
N LEU A 53 6.27 -14.30 -5.14
CA LEU A 53 4.95 -14.80 -4.73
C LEU A 53 4.18 -15.40 -5.91
N THR A 54 4.23 -14.76 -7.10
CA THR A 54 3.55 -15.32 -8.28
C THR A 54 4.20 -16.60 -8.77
N GLU A 55 5.51 -16.75 -8.66
CA GLU A 55 6.22 -18.03 -8.90
C GLU A 55 5.80 -19.11 -7.91
N ALA A 56 5.45 -18.74 -6.67
CA ALA A 56 4.89 -19.65 -5.66
C ALA A 56 3.38 -19.89 -5.81
N GLY A 57 2.74 -19.30 -6.85
CA GLY A 57 1.35 -19.53 -7.18
C GLY A 57 0.36 -18.54 -6.55
N PHE A 58 0.81 -17.43 -5.98
CA PHE A 58 -0.08 -16.37 -5.48
C PHE A 58 -0.40 -15.35 -6.58
N ALA A 59 -1.62 -14.83 -6.60
CA ALA A 59 -1.93 -13.58 -7.29
C ALA A 59 -1.63 -12.42 -6.37
N VAL A 60 -1.01 -11.34 -6.87
CA VAL A 60 -0.58 -10.21 -6.04
C VAL A 60 -1.12 -8.90 -6.61
N LEU A 61 -1.96 -8.21 -5.85
CA LEU A 61 -2.34 -6.83 -6.13
C LEU A 61 -1.32 -5.88 -5.49
N ARG A 62 -0.70 -5.06 -6.32
CA ARG A 62 0.09 -3.88 -5.92
C ARG A 62 -0.63 -2.65 -6.43
N PHE A 63 -0.84 -1.65 -5.60
CA PHE A 63 -1.50 -0.41 -6.01
C PHE A 63 -0.76 0.81 -5.48
N ASP A 64 -1.01 1.96 -6.05
CA ASP A 64 -0.53 3.24 -5.55
C ASP A 64 -1.55 3.82 -4.58
N PHE A 65 -1.12 4.26 -3.40
CA PHE A 65 -1.97 5.00 -2.45
C PHE A 65 -2.45 6.33 -3.03
N THR A 66 -3.53 6.88 -2.49
CA THR A 66 -4.06 8.21 -2.84
C THR A 66 -2.95 9.25 -2.94
N GLY A 67 -2.92 10.01 -4.03
CA GLY A 67 -1.94 11.07 -4.31
C GLY A 67 -0.54 10.59 -4.67
N LEU A 68 -0.32 9.28 -4.84
CA LEU A 68 0.97 8.70 -5.24
C LEU A 68 0.89 7.97 -6.58
N GLY A 69 2.01 7.92 -7.28
CA GLY A 69 2.17 7.18 -8.53
C GLY A 69 1.18 7.58 -9.62
N GLN A 70 0.20 6.72 -9.90
CA GLN A 70 -0.84 6.93 -10.91
C GLN A 70 -2.26 6.97 -10.30
N SER A 71 -2.37 7.00 -8.98
CA SER A 71 -3.63 7.20 -8.26
C SER A 71 -3.98 8.67 -8.21
N ASP A 72 -5.27 8.95 -8.19
CA ASP A 72 -5.80 10.31 -8.05
C ASP A 72 -5.63 10.85 -6.61
N GLY A 73 -5.98 12.12 -6.40
CA GLY A 73 -5.92 12.80 -5.11
C GLY A 73 -4.59 13.51 -4.86
N GLU A 74 -4.49 14.15 -3.69
CA GLU A 74 -3.31 14.89 -3.26
C GLU A 74 -2.68 14.21 -2.03
N PHE A 75 -1.42 13.81 -2.15
CA PHE A 75 -0.72 13.11 -1.07
C PHE A 75 -0.61 13.96 0.21
N ALA A 76 -0.51 15.28 0.08
CA ALA A 76 -0.44 16.20 1.22
C ALA A 76 -1.67 16.12 2.14
N ASP A 77 -2.82 15.69 1.60
CA ASP A 77 -4.07 15.56 2.34
C ASP A 77 -4.26 14.16 2.96
N THR A 78 -3.29 13.27 2.76
CA THR A 78 -3.39 11.88 3.25
C THR A 78 -2.89 11.72 4.69
N THR A 79 -3.40 10.70 5.35
CA THR A 79 -3.03 10.29 6.70
C THR A 79 -2.83 8.77 6.73
N VAL A 80 -2.31 8.23 7.84
CA VAL A 80 -2.27 6.77 8.03
C VAL A 80 -3.67 6.16 7.95
N SER A 81 -4.69 6.87 8.45
CA SER A 81 -6.08 6.40 8.39
C SER A 81 -6.62 6.37 6.96
N SER A 82 -6.30 7.37 6.12
CA SER A 82 -6.69 7.33 4.70
C SER A 82 -5.96 6.21 3.95
N ASN A 83 -4.69 5.92 4.28
CA ASN A 83 -3.97 4.78 3.70
C ASN A 83 -4.60 3.42 4.11
N VAL A 84 -5.11 3.32 5.34
CA VAL A 84 -5.90 2.15 5.77
C VAL A 84 -7.19 2.06 4.95
N ALA A 85 -7.90 3.18 4.72
CA ALA A 85 -9.10 3.20 3.89
C ALA A 85 -8.81 2.75 2.43
N ASP A 86 -7.68 3.19 1.85
CA ASP A 86 -7.23 2.73 0.53
C ASP A 86 -6.97 1.20 0.50
N LEU A 87 -6.38 0.64 1.56
CA LEU A 87 -6.18 -0.80 1.70
C LEU A 87 -7.51 -1.56 1.78
N LEU A 88 -8.48 -1.03 2.51
CA LEU A 88 -9.82 -1.63 2.58
C LEU A 88 -10.54 -1.55 1.22
N ALA A 89 -10.35 -0.45 0.47
CA ALA A 89 -10.86 -0.34 -0.90
C ALA A 89 -10.22 -1.38 -1.83
N ALA A 90 -8.90 -1.56 -1.75
CA ALA A 90 -8.18 -2.59 -2.50
C ALA A 90 -8.64 -4.02 -2.14
N THR A 91 -8.94 -4.24 -0.86
CA THR A 91 -9.50 -5.52 -0.38
C THR A 91 -10.87 -5.78 -0.96
N ARG A 92 -11.78 -4.78 -0.93
CA ARG A 92 -13.12 -4.89 -1.55
C ARG A 92 -13.04 -5.14 -3.06
N PHE A 93 -12.11 -4.46 -3.74
CA PHE A 93 -11.87 -4.70 -5.16
C PHE A 93 -11.46 -6.16 -5.43
N LEU A 94 -10.52 -6.70 -4.64
CA LEU A 94 -10.12 -8.11 -4.75
C LEU A 94 -11.29 -9.06 -4.49
N ASP A 95 -12.06 -8.82 -3.42
CA ASP A 95 -13.20 -9.66 -3.04
C ASP A 95 -14.30 -9.67 -4.12
N THR A 96 -14.51 -8.54 -4.80
CA THR A 96 -15.54 -8.38 -5.82
C THR A 96 -15.13 -8.95 -7.18
N GLU A 97 -13.91 -8.66 -7.63
CA GLU A 97 -13.46 -8.97 -8.98
C GLU A 97 -12.68 -10.30 -9.06
N TYR A 98 -12.19 -10.80 -7.94
CA TYR A 98 -11.35 -11.98 -7.82
C TYR A 98 -11.68 -12.79 -6.56
N GLU A 99 -10.84 -12.71 -5.55
CA GLU A 99 -10.97 -13.35 -4.24
C GLU A 99 -10.30 -12.46 -3.18
N ALA A 100 -10.91 -12.38 -2.00
CA ALA A 100 -10.40 -11.60 -0.88
C ALA A 100 -8.97 -12.01 -0.49
N PRO A 101 -8.08 -11.05 -0.13
CA PRO A 101 -6.67 -11.34 0.10
C PRO A 101 -6.47 -12.18 1.36
N ALA A 102 -5.74 -13.29 1.22
CA ALA A 102 -5.31 -14.12 2.33
C ALA A 102 -3.98 -13.66 2.94
N LEU A 103 -3.18 -12.88 2.20
CA LEU A 103 -1.87 -12.39 2.62
C LEU A 103 -1.79 -10.88 2.44
N LEU A 104 -1.43 -10.17 3.51
CA LEU A 104 -1.14 -8.74 3.49
C LEU A 104 0.37 -8.54 3.63
N LEU A 105 0.95 -7.75 2.72
CA LEU A 105 2.36 -7.37 2.79
C LEU A 105 2.48 -5.84 2.76
N GLY A 106 3.39 -5.32 3.56
CA GLY A 106 3.65 -3.89 3.56
C GLY A 106 5.12 -3.55 3.78
N HIS A 107 5.58 -2.52 3.09
CA HIS A 107 6.92 -1.99 3.25
C HIS A 107 6.88 -0.61 3.88
N SER A 108 7.69 -0.39 4.94
CA SER A 108 7.79 0.88 5.64
C SER A 108 6.40 1.39 6.09
N LEU A 109 5.94 2.55 5.64
CA LEU A 109 4.59 3.07 5.92
C LEU A 109 3.48 2.10 5.51
N GLY A 110 3.61 1.47 4.34
CA GLY A 110 2.68 0.43 3.90
C GLY A 110 2.60 -0.73 4.87
N GLY A 111 3.71 -1.07 5.54
CA GLY A 111 3.72 -2.08 6.60
C GLY A 111 2.95 -1.64 7.85
N THR A 112 3.06 -0.39 8.26
CA THR A 112 2.23 0.17 9.34
C THR A 112 0.75 0.14 8.97
N ALA A 113 0.42 0.50 7.73
CA ALA A 113 -0.97 0.51 7.25
C ALA A 113 -1.57 -0.90 7.20
N VAL A 114 -0.84 -1.92 6.68
CA VAL A 114 -1.37 -3.30 6.66
C VAL A 114 -1.54 -3.90 8.06
N LEU A 115 -0.66 -3.57 9.01
CA LEU A 115 -0.81 -4.01 10.40
C LEU A 115 -2.08 -3.43 11.05
N GLN A 116 -2.41 -2.16 10.75
CA GLN A 116 -3.65 -1.53 11.23
C GLN A 116 -4.88 -2.07 10.51
N ALA A 117 -4.81 -2.23 9.19
CA ALA A 117 -5.93 -2.73 8.39
C ALA A 117 -6.26 -4.21 8.65
N ALA A 118 -5.31 -5.01 9.12
CA ALA A 118 -5.45 -6.45 9.25
C ALA A 118 -6.65 -6.88 10.12
N HIS A 119 -7.00 -6.07 11.13
CA HIS A 119 -8.16 -6.35 11.99
C HIS A 119 -9.49 -6.31 11.20
N ASP A 120 -9.56 -5.45 10.20
CA ASP A 120 -10.75 -5.21 9.38
C ASP A 120 -10.77 -6.05 8.09
N ILE A 121 -9.79 -6.94 7.90
CA ILE A 121 -9.67 -7.85 6.76
C ILE A 121 -9.69 -9.31 7.24
N PRO A 122 -10.87 -9.87 7.54
CA PRO A 122 -10.98 -11.20 8.15
C PRO A 122 -10.51 -12.34 7.24
N SER A 123 -10.38 -12.12 5.93
CA SER A 123 -9.81 -13.08 4.98
C SER A 123 -8.29 -13.24 5.13
N ALA A 124 -7.62 -12.24 5.71
CA ALA A 124 -6.17 -12.27 5.87
C ALA A 124 -5.75 -13.27 6.96
N VAL A 125 -5.05 -14.31 6.56
CA VAL A 125 -4.52 -15.33 7.47
C VAL A 125 -3.06 -15.08 7.84
N ALA A 126 -2.38 -14.16 7.13
CA ALA A 126 -1.01 -13.77 7.42
C ALA A 126 -0.75 -12.32 7.04
N VAL A 127 0.10 -11.65 7.84
CA VAL A 127 0.59 -10.30 7.58
C VAL A 127 2.11 -10.31 7.65
N ALA A 128 2.75 -9.69 6.66
CA ALA A 128 4.20 -9.49 6.64
C ALA A 128 4.52 -7.99 6.51
N SER A 129 5.30 -7.47 7.44
CA SER A 129 5.80 -6.09 7.40
C SER A 129 7.32 -6.06 7.21
N ILE A 130 7.81 -5.17 6.36
CA ILE A 130 9.22 -5.04 6.02
C ILE A 130 9.66 -3.61 6.33
N GLY A 131 10.59 -3.45 7.28
CA GLY A 131 11.14 -2.14 7.63
C GLY A 131 10.10 -1.13 8.16
N SER A 132 9.01 -1.61 8.76
CA SER A 132 7.96 -0.74 9.30
C SER A 132 8.39 -0.14 10.63
N PRO A 133 8.14 1.16 10.87
CA PRO A 133 8.41 1.76 12.17
C PRO A 133 7.45 1.19 13.23
N ALA A 134 8.01 0.79 14.37
CA ALA A 134 7.21 0.33 15.51
C ALA A 134 6.38 1.47 16.13
N GLU A 135 6.88 2.70 16.01
CA GLU A 135 6.20 3.93 16.43
C GLU A 135 6.13 4.92 15.24
N PRO A 136 4.95 5.23 14.73
CA PRO A 136 4.79 6.21 13.63
C PRO A 136 5.38 7.59 13.98
N GLY A 137 5.36 7.98 15.24
CA GLY A 137 6.00 9.22 15.75
C GLY A 137 7.52 9.27 15.56
N HIS A 138 8.17 8.14 15.24
CA HIS A 138 9.58 8.12 14.88
C HIS A 138 9.85 8.91 13.58
N VAL A 139 8.94 8.89 12.64
CA VAL A 139 9.05 9.65 11.38
C VAL A 139 9.15 11.15 11.64
N VAL A 140 8.49 11.65 12.68
CA VAL A 140 8.57 13.06 13.11
C VAL A 140 9.99 13.47 13.48
N LYS A 141 10.83 12.55 13.96
CA LYS A 141 12.23 12.83 14.28
C LYS A 141 13.09 13.00 13.00
N LEU A 142 12.67 12.42 11.90
CA LEU A 142 13.35 12.53 10.61
C LEU A 142 13.12 13.89 9.94
N ILE A 143 12.04 14.59 10.31
CA ILE A 143 11.76 15.94 9.79
C ILE A 143 12.56 17.05 10.51
N GLY A 144 13.32 16.72 11.58
CA GLY A 144 14.35 17.56 12.19
C GLY A 144 14.09 19.07 12.13
N PRO A 145 14.90 19.83 11.37
CA PRO A 145 14.78 21.29 11.25
C PRO A 145 13.47 21.80 10.65
N ALA A 146 12.79 21.00 9.83
CA ALA A 146 11.50 21.35 9.21
C ALA A 146 10.35 21.34 10.23
N ARG A 147 10.57 20.79 11.43
CA ARG A 147 9.55 20.71 12.48
C ARG A 147 9.09 22.11 12.97
N GLU A 148 10.04 23.03 13.11
CA GLU A 148 9.72 24.41 13.55
C GLU A 148 8.92 25.14 12.49
N THR A 149 9.29 24.99 11.23
CA THR A 149 8.56 25.54 10.08
C THR A 149 7.15 24.94 9.98
N LEU A 150 7.05 23.61 10.17
CA LEU A 150 5.75 22.93 10.16
C LEU A 150 4.84 23.40 11.32
N GLN A 151 5.39 23.66 12.49
CA GLN A 151 4.64 24.17 13.63
C GLN A 151 4.21 25.64 13.46
N ALA A 152 5.03 26.46 12.79
CA ALA A 152 4.76 27.88 12.58
C ALA A 152 3.80 28.14 11.41
N ASP A 153 4.03 27.44 10.28
CA ASP A 153 3.39 27.75 8.99
C ASP A 153 2.39 26.66 8.55
N GLY A 154 2.30 25.54 9.29
CA GLY A 154 1.43 24.40 8.96
C GLY A 154 1.92 23.54 7.80
N ILE A 155 2.94 24.00 7.06
CA ILE A 155 3.53 23.33 5.89
C ILE A 155 5.06 23.44 5.96
N ALA A 156 5.77 22.34 5.68
CA ALA A 156 7.21 22.34 5.52
C ALA A 156 7.61 21.40 4.37
N GLN A 157 8.60 21.82 3.57
CA GLN A 157 9.25 20.91 2.60
C GLN A 157 10.36 20.14 3.30
N VAL A 158 10.39 18.83 3.10
CA VAL A 158 11.41 17.94 3.63
C VAL A 158 11.99 17.14 2.47
N ASP A 159 13.31 17.21 2.31
CA ASP A 159 14.02 16.32 1.40
C ASP A 159 14.28 14.98 2.12
N LEU A 160 13.73 13.93 1.60
CA LEU A 160 13.84 12.58 2.16
C LEU A 160 14.92 11.72 1.50
N GLY A 161 15.79 12.34 0.65
CA GLY A 161 16.90 11.68 -0.03
C GLY A 161 16.55 11.03 -1.36
#